data_b8a94771d32f05836ac300d95e55c3e9
#
_entry.id   b8a94771d32f05836ac300d95e55c3e9
#
_cell.length_a   1.000
_cell.length_b   1.000
_cell.length_c   1.000
_cell.angle_alpha   90.00
_cell.angle_beta   90.00
_cell.angle_gamma   90.00
#
_symmetry.space_group_name_H-M   'P 1'
#
loop_
_entity.id
_entity.type
_entity.pdbx_description
1 polymer ?
#
loop_
_entity_poly.entity_id
_entity_poly.type
_entity_poly.pdbx_seq_one_letter_code
_entity_poly.pdbx_strand_id
1 'polypeptide(L)'
;MNIRHILLGGAASLTLTAPALADDVAILKRLDAMQHMMEVQQKQIAAQRGEITALKNALKRKGVKVAPVAVAAEDNPTPAPAAPAAIESQVAQQQVEINTLLNKFAETEDRARVEKADRPVWGIAGGRPSVTSADGRFALAIRVLGQYDMGYFMQGSHALQLAAANGPDLSSGSNWRRAQLGVQGKVFGDWNYYFNYEFGSGASSGNELQGRIQQAYVEYAGLAPFAFRVGAFPPSANLDDATGAADVIFLERNAADDLSRNLAGGDGRDGIGVIYAGESLFASLVYTGGKVADSSLFFDEQQALVSRVSDVFYSDDDWKLMASAAGSYVFRGGDATAGRGSVRNITLQDGPELNIDDNSARLVSTGAINSESAWNYALEGAAEWRNLYAQGGYIGFGMDQRAAGARTLSFDGWYVQGTWLLTGESRPYNAANGAFANPKPRIPFSLSSFGLGAWELAARYSDLDLNDRPGVLGSPVPLGGIRGGDQRIFTAALNWYPNGALKFSLQWQDDQVSRIGTIPAGFGHGALNNANVGQNFNTFAFRSQIAL
;
A
#
# COMPACT_ATOMS: atom_id res chain seq x y z
N MET A 1 19.22 16.19 37.48
CA MET A 1 19.44 17.58 36.98
C MET A 1 18.40 17.83 35.90
N ASN A 2 17.41 18.61 36.23
CA ASN A 2 16.34 19.28 35.47
C ASN A 2 16.13 18.95 33.99
N ILE A 3 14.98 18.31 33.71
CA ILE A 3 14.25 18.41 32.44
C ILE A 3 13.02 19.29 32.71
N ARG A 4 13.07 20.53 32.29
CA ARG A 4 11.90 21.42 32.08
C ARG A 4 12.19 22.29 30.85
N HIS A 5 11.12 22.50 30.08
CA HIS A 5 10.96 23.34 28.89
C HIS A 5 11.15 22.62 27.55
N ILE A 6 9.99 22.33 26.94
CA ILE A 6 9.53 22.84 25.65
C ILE A 6 8.06 22.42 25.51
N LEU A 7 7.18 23.37 25.69
CA LEU A 7 5.79 23.35 25.21
C LEU A 7 5.42 24.81 24.95
N LEU A 8 5.26 25.16 23.68
CA LEU A 8 4.37 26.23 23.22
C LEU A 8 4.55 26.41 21.71
N GLY A 9 3.46 26.26 20.99
CA GLY A 9 3.34 26.80 19.65
C GLY A 9 2.47 26.01 18.70
N GLY A 10 1.23 26.44 18.51
CA GLY A 10 0.50 26.15 17.28
C GLY A 10 -0.84 25.41 17.42
N ALA A 11 -1.83 26.06 18.03
CA ALA A 11 -3.23 25.66 17.92
C ALA A 11 -3.82 26.23 16.65
N ALA A 12 -4.37 25.34 15.79
CA ALA A 12 -5.43 25.70 14.86
C ALA A 12 -6.59 24.74 15.12
N SER A 13 -7.67 25.32 15.60
CA SER A 13 -8.88 24.73 16.10
C SER A 13 -9.69 24.02 15.02
N LEU A 14 -10.02 22.75 15.30
CA LEU A 14 -11.26 22.13 14.82
C LEU A 14 -11.98 21.61 16.05
N THR A 15 -13.05 22.33 16.41
CA THR A 15 -13.96 22.01 17.49
C THR A 15 -14.76 20.76 17.11
N LEU A 16 -14.39 19.64 17.70
CA LEU A 16 -15.26 18.50 17.89
C LEU A 16 -15.41 18.37 19.40
N THR A 17 -16.59 18.71 19.87
CA THR A 17 -17.03 18.63 21.27
C THR A 17 -16.96 17.20 21.77
N ALA A 18 -15.99 16.92 22.64
CA ALA A 18 -15.94 15.71 23.43
C ALA A 18 -16.26 16.09 24.90
N PRO A 19 -17.30 15.54 25.52
CA PRO A 19 -17.65 15.82 26.93
C PRO A 19 -16.71 15.18 27.96
N ALA A 20 -15.66 14.48 27.54
CA ALA A 20 -14.78 13.74 28.45
C ALA A 20 -13.64 14.57 29.08
N LEU A 21 -13.30 15.75 28.55
CA LEU A 21 -12.19 16.56 29.09
C LEU A 21 -12.56 17.50 30.25
N ALA A 22 -13.86 17.73 30.48
CA ALA A 22 -14.32 18.56 31.57
C ALA A 22 -14.28 17.84 32.93
N ASP A 23 -14.45 16.52 32.94
CA ASP A 23 -14.40 15.71 34.16
C ASP A 23 -12.97 15.53 34.70
N ASP A 24 -11.97 15.39 33.81
CA ASP A 24 -10.58 15.19 34.23
C ASP A 24 -9.98 16.42 34.93
N VAL A 25 -10.34 17.62 34.49
CA VAL A 25 -9.89 18.88 35.15
C VAL A 25 -10.57 19.07 36.50
N ALA A 26 -11.82 18.65 36.64
CA ALA A 26 -12.54 18.68 37.92
C ALA A 26 -11.97 17.66 38.91
N ILE A 27 -11.56 16.49 38.42
CA ILE A 27 -10.92 15.43 39.22
C ILE A 27 -9.54 15.89 39.70
N LEU A 28 -8.73 16.47 38.81
CA LEU A 28 -7.38 17.00 39.16
C LEU A 28 -7.49 18.11 40.22
N LYS A 29 -8.45 19.04 40.11
CA LYS A 29 -8.68 20.07 41.13
C LYS A 29 -9.11 19.48 42.48
N ARG A 30 -9.90 18.40 42.48
CA ARG A 30 -10.28 17.71 43.72
C ARG A 30 -9.11 16.96 44.33
N LEU A 31 -8.23 16.38 43.54
CA LEU A 31 -7.01 15.71 43.99
C LEU A 31 -6.06 16.71 44.68
N ASP A 32 -5.82 17.86 44.04
CA ASP A 32 -4.99 18.94 44.61
C ASP A 32 -5.59 19.45 45.94
N ALA A 33 -6.90 19.63 46.01
CA ALA A 33 -7.57 20.04 47.26
C ALA A 33 -7.45 18.98 48.34
N MET A 34 -7.52 17.68 48.00
CA MET A 34 -7.34 16.59 48.97
C MET A 34 -5.87 16.47 49.41
N GLN A 35 -4.90 16.64 48.53
CA GLN A 35 -3.48 16.66 48.88
C GLN A 35 -3.19 17.81 49.84
N HIS A 36 -3.72 19.00 49.58
CA HIS A 36 -3.56 20.15 50.45
C HIS A 36 -4.20 19.92 51.85
N MET A 37 -5.37 19.27 51.90
CA MET A 37 -5.98 18.91 53.19
C MET A 37 -5.15 17.88 53.97
N MET A 38 -4.57 16.87 53.29
CA MET A 38 -3.70 15.90 53.94
C MET A 38 -2.41 16.57 54.49
N GLU A 39 -1.82 17.51 53.77
CA GLU A 39 -0.67 18.25 54.26
C GLU A 39 -1.00 19.10 55.51
N VAL A 40 -2.17 19.73 55.51
CA VAL A 40 -2.63 20.51 56.66
C VAL A 40 -2.86 19.61 57.87
N GLN A 41 -3.48 18.45 57.69
CA GLN A 41 -3.71 17.46 58.77
C GLN A 41 -2.37 16.90 59.27
N GLN A 42 -1.42 16.56 58.39
CA GLN A 42 -0.09 16.13 58.85
C GLN A 42 0.64 17.17 59.67
N LYS A 43 0.57 18.47 59.28
CA LYS A 43 1.11 19.55 60.06
C LYS A 43 0.45 19.69 61.43
N GLN A 44 -0.89 19.51 61.51
CA GLN A 44 -1.61 19.54 62.77
C GLN A 44 -1.24 18.38 63.71
N ILE A 45 -1.12 17.17 63.16
CA ILE A 45 -0.68 15.98 63.91
C ILE A 45 0.78 16.19 64.42
N ALA A 46 1.65 16.77 63.59
CA ALA A 46 3.04 17.04 63.99
C ALA A 46 3.10 18.10 65.12
N ALA A 47 2.27 19.16 65.06
CA ALA A 47 2.16 20.17 66.11
C ALA A 47 1.65 19.57 67.42
N GLN A 48 0.59 18.73 67.37
CA GLN A 48 0.05 18.04 68.58
C GLN A 48 1.08 17.08 69.19
N ARG A 49 1.83 16.33 68.37
CA ARG A 49 2.97 15.49 68.86
C ARG A 49 4.05 16.31 69.52
N GLY A 50 4.32 17.50 69.01
CA GLY A 50 5.26 18.46 69.60
C GLY A 50 4.77 18.94 70.99
N GLU A 51 3.50 19.31 71.12
CA GLU A 51 2.88 19.72 72.39
C GLU A 51 2.86 18.58 73.42
N ILE A 52 2.47 17.36 73.03
CA ILE A 52 2.51 16.17 73.90
C ILE A 52 3.92 15.90 74.39
N THR A 53 4.93 16.07 73.53
CA THR A 53 6.33 15.89 73.92
C THR A 53 6.79 16.98 74.84
N ALA A 54 6.39 18.22 74.61
CA ALA A 54 6.67 19.38 75.52
C ALA A 54 6.01 19.21 76.89
N LEU A 55 4.75 18.76 76.92
CA LEU A 55 4.01 18.44 78.15
C LEU A 55 4.66 17.29 78.91
N LYS A 56 5.06 16.22 78.25
CA LYS A 56 5.81 15.09 78.86
C LYS A 56 7.12 15.55 79.45
N ASN A 57 7.86 16.42 78.78
CA ASN A 57 9.11 16.98 79.26
C ASN A 57 8.89 17.96 80.42
N ALA A 58 7.82 18.74 80.43
CA ALA A 58 7.44 19.61 81.52
C ALA A 58 6.99 18.82 82.78
N LEU A 59 6.28 17.72 82.63
CA LEU A 59 5.92 16.81 83.71
C LEU A 59 7.18 16.10 84.28
N LYS A 60 8.10 15.67 83.44
CA LYS A 60 9.40 15.10 83.88
C LYS A 60 10.21 16.12 84.70
N ARG A 61 10.20 17.40 84.34
CA ARG A 61 10.91 18.45 85.09
C ARG A 61 10.27 18.80 86.44
N LYS A 62 8.97 18.48 86.61
CA LYS A 62 8.24 18.70 87.86
C LYS A 62 8.27 17.46 88.81
N GLY A 63 9.09 16.47 88.51
CA GLY A 63 9.33 15.34 89.41
C GLY A 63 8.15 14.31 89.53
N VAL A 64 7.17 14.40 88.65
CA VAL A 64 6.06 13.47 88.62
C VAL A 64 6.52 12.16 87.94
N LYS A 65 6.68 11.07 88.71
CA LYS A 65 6.92 9.74 88.15
C LYS A 65 5.64 9.24 87.47
N VAL A 66 5.64 9.14 86.19
CA VAL A 66 4.58 8.46 85.42
C VAL A 66 4.92 6.96 85.45
N ALA A 67 4.19 6.22 86.21
CA ALA A 67 4.26 4.76 86.24
C ALA A 67 3.65 4.19 84.94
N PRO A 68 4.14 3.05 84.44
CA PRO A 68 3.52 2.34 83.33
C PRO A 68 2.16 1.75 83.80
N VAL A 69 1.11 2.07 83.06
CA VAL A 69 -0.22 1.52 83.29
C VAL A 69 -0.21 0.05 82.95
N ALA A 70 -0.27 -0.81 83.98
CA ALA A 70 -0.61 -2.22 83.90
C ALA A 70 -2.16 -2.31 83.87
N VAL A 71 -2.63 -3.11 82.93
CA VAL A 71 -4.06 -3.47 82.85
C VAL A 71 -4.40 -4.39 84.03
N ALA A 72 -5.28 -3.94 84.90
CA ALA A 72 -6.00 -4.77 85.85
C ALA A 72 -7.43 -4.37 85.86
N ALA A 73 -8.34 -5.38 85.88
CA ALA A 73 -9.77 -5.29 85.87
C ALA A 73 -10.35 -4.93 87.22
N GLU A 74 -11.61 -4.41 87.17
CA GLU A 74 -12.70 -4.38 88.12
C GLU A 74 -12.83 -3.26 89.19
N ASP A 75 -13.87 -2.64 89.10
CA ASP A 75 -15.05 -2.27 89.95
C ASP A 75 -15.34 -0.78 90.15
N ASN A 76 -16.37 -0.36 89.46
CA ASN A 76 -17.56 0.50 89.75
C ASN A 76 -17.48 1.83 90.58
N PRO A 77 -18.49 2.75 90.43
CA PRO A 77 -18.60 3.76 89.40
C PRO A 77 -18.67 5.20 89.99
N THR A 78 -18.17 6.15 89.23
CA THR A 78 -18.61 7.56 89.37
C THR A 78 -18.46 8.25 87.98
N PRO A 79 -19.45 9.05 87.59
CA PRO A 79 -19.59 9.49 86.21
C PRO A 79 -18.53 10.51 85.83
N ALA A 80 -17.72 10.12 84.78
CA ALA A 80 -16.79 10.98 84.10
C ALA A 80 -17.45 11.50 82.81
N PRO A 81 -16.98 12.67 82.27
CA PRO A 81 -17.73 13.46 81.32
C PRO A 81 -17.82 12.77 79.93
N ALA A 82 -18.96 12.89 79.32
CA ALA A 82 -19.37 12.27 78.05
C ALA A 82 -18.61 12.78 76.76
N ALA A 83 -17.41 13.31 76.88
CA ALA A 83 -16.67 13.86 75.75
C ALA A 83 -15.75 12.90 74.97
N PRO A 84 -15.13 11.84 75.54
CA PRO A 84 -14.24 10.98 74.77
C PRO A 84 -14.96 9.98 73.82
N ALA A 85 -16.09 9.43 74.27
CA ALA A 85 -16.81 8.39 73.50
C ALA A 85 -17.47 8.92 72.21
N ALA A 86 -17.91 10.16 72.20
CA ALA A 86 -18.47 10.80 71.01
C ALA A 86 -17.41 11.09 69.93
N ILE A 87 -16.20 11.46 70.37
CA ILE A 87 -15.10 11.73 69.45
C ILE A 87 -14.56 10.41 68.87
N GLU A 88 -14.43 9.34 69.65
CA GLU A 88 -14.02 8.02 69.17
C GLU A 88 -15.03 7.41 68.19
N SER A 89 -16.34 7.57 68.43
CA SER A 89 -17.34 7.12 67.49
C SER A 89 -17.35 7.91 66.17
N GLN A 90 -17.12 9.22 66.23
CA GLN A 90 -16.97 10.05 65.03
C GLN A 90 -15.69 9.69 64.24
N VAL A 91 -14.57 9.46 64.88
CA VAL A 91 -13.33 9.02 64.24
C VAL A 91 -13.50 7.64 63.62
N ALA A 92 -14.18 6.70 64.30
CA ALA A 92 -14.48 5.37 63.74
C ALA A 92 -15.43 5.47 62.52
N GLN A 93 -16.46 6.32 62.57
CA GLN A 93 -17.34 6.55 61.43
C GLN A 93 -16.59 7.19 60.25
N GLN A 94 -15.76 8.20 60.47
CA GLN A 94 -14.93 8.83 59.42
C GLN A 94 -13.94 7.82 58.82
N GLN A 95 -13.35 6.92 59.64
CA GLN A 95 -12.44 5.88 59.13
C GLN A 95 -13.15 4.87 58.24
N VAL A 96 -14.39 4.49 58.56
CA VAL A 96 -15.25 3.62 57.73
C VAL A 96 -15.61 4.33 56.42
N GLU A 97 -15.94 5.61 56.50
CA GLU A 97 -16.26 6.42 55.31
C GLU A 97 -15.02 6.61 54.38
N ILE A 98 -13.86 6.89 54.95
CA ILE A 98 -12.59 6.95 54.24
C ILE A 98 -12.24 5.61 53.57
N ASN A 99 -12.38 4.50 54.29
CA ASN A 99 -12.12 3.16 53.72
C ASN A 99 -13.12 2.83 52.60
N THR A 100 -14.37 3.22 52.74
CA THR A 100 -15.41 3.04 51.72
C THR A 100 -15.10 3.87 50.46
N LEU A 101 -14.63 5.11 50.62
CA LEU A 101 -14.20 5.96 49.53
C LEU A 101 -12.95 5.44 48.84
N LEU A 102 -11.97 4.95 49.58
CA LEU A 102 -10.75 4.34 49.05
C LEU A 102 -11.07 3.07 48.23
N ASN A 103 -11.98 2.23 48.73
CA ASN A 103 -12.41 1.03 47.98
C ASN A 103 -13.16 1.40 46.70
N LYS A 104 -14.07 2.39 46.78
CA LYS A 104 -14.74 2.90 45.56
C LYS A 104 -13.74 3.52 44.55
N PHE A 105 -12.72 4.19 45.06
CA PHE A 105 -11.67 4.77 44.19
C PHE A 105 -10.84 3.68 43.50
N ALA A 106 -10.43 2.64 44.25
CA ALA A 106 -9.76 1.49 43.73
C ALA A 106 -10.60 0.72 42.69
N GLU A 107 -11.89 0.55 42.95
CA GLU A 107 -12.83 -0.07 42.00
C GLU A 107 -13.02 0.77 40.72
N THR A 108 -13.07 2.11 40.86
CA THR A 108 -13.18 3.01 39.70
C THR A 108 -11.88 3.06 38.88
N GLU A 109 -10.74 3.05 39.54
CA GLU A 109 -9.44 2.94 38.84
C GLU A 109 -9.27 1.60 38.12
N ASP A 110 -9.63 0.49 38.77
CA ASP A 110 -9.58 -0.83 38.15
C ASP A 110 -10.57 -0.95 36.97
N ARG A 111 -11.78 -0.41 37.09
CA ARG A 111 -12.76 -0.35 35.99
C ARG A 111 -12.21 0.52 34.83
N ALA A 112 -11.67 1.69 35.14
CA ALA A 112 -11.08 2.57 34.13
C ALA A 112 -9.85 1.92 33.45
N ARG A 113 -9.05 1.14 34.19
CA ARG A 113 -7.91 0.39 33.65
C ARG A 113 -8.36 -0.74 32.74
N VAL A 114 -9.37 -1.52 33.14
CA VAL A 114 -9.97 -2.59 32.33
C VAL A 114 -10.63 -2.00 31.08
N GLU A 115 -11.43 -0.96 31.22
CA GLU A 115 -12.08 -0.28 30.10
C GLU A 115 -11.06 0.32 29.11
N LYS A 116 -9.96 0.90 29.61
CA LYS A 116 -8.87 1.41 28.78
C LYS A 116 -8.10 0.29 28.09
N ALA A 117 -7.93 -0.87 28.75
CA ALA A 117 -7.30 -2.06 28.18
C ALA A 117 -8.15 -2.70 27.07
N ASP A 118 -9.47 -2.56 27.11
CA ASP A 118 -10.40 -3.10 26.11
C ASP A 118 -10.74 -2.11 24.98
N ARG A 119 -10.32 -0.85 25.10
CA ARG A 119 -10.64 0.16 24.06
C ARG A 119 -9.84 -0.08 22.79
N PRO A 120 -10.50 -0.02 21.61
CA PRO A 120 -9.79 -0.03 20.33
C PRO A 120 -8.83 1.15 20.23
N VAL A 121 -7.66 0.89 19.67
CA VAL A 121 -6.63 1.93 19.41
C VAL A 121 -6.87 2.52 18.02
N TRP A 122 -7.18 3.80 17.98
CA TRP A 122 -7.27 4.57 16.73
C TRP A 122 -5.92 5.21 16.43
N GLY A 123 -5.51 5.17 15.17
CA GLY A 123 -4.22 5.71 14.79
C GLY A 123 -4.01 5.79 13.29
N ILE A 124 -2.77 6.03 12.93
CA ILE A 124 -2.32 6.01 11.54
C ILE A 124 -1.23 4.93 11.45
N ALA A 125 -1.55 3.79 10.87
CA ALA A 125 -0.62 2.69 10.66
C ALA A 125 -0.12 2.69 9.21
N GLY A 126 1.19 2.83 9.02
CA GLY A 126 1.79 2.89 7.69
C GLY A 126 1.25 4.01 6.80
N GLY A 127 0.88 5.15 7.39
CA GLY A 127 0.30 6.30 6.67
C GLY A 127 -1.22 6.22 6.48
N ARG A 128 -1.91 5.17 6.98
CA ARG A 128 -3.34 4.92 6.77
C ARG A 128 -4.14 5.10 8.06
N PRO A 129 -5.30 5.77 8.01
CA PRO A 129 -6.24 5.75 9.14
C PRO A 129 -6.60 4.31 9.49
N SER A 130 -6.45 3.96 10.76
CA SER A 130 -6.62 2.58 11.21
C SER A 130 -7.24 2.49 12.60
N VAL A 131 -7.87 1.36 12.87
CA VAL A 131 -8.33 0.95 14.19
C VAL A 131 -7.88 -0.48 14.45
N THR A 132 -7.40 -0.73 15.68
CA THR A 132 -6.93 -2.05 16.10
C THR A 132 -7.54 -2.37 17.45
N SER A 133 -8.03 -3.62 17.65
CA SER A 133 -8.48 -4.08 18.96
C SER A 133 -7.34 -4.05 19.98
N ALA A 134 -7.67 -3.95 21.23
CA ALA A 134 -6.68 -3.89 22.31
C ALA A 134 -5.75 -5.12 22.34
N ASP A 135 -6.26 -6.28 21.99
CA ASP A 135 -5.51 -7.54 21.89
C ASP A 135 -4.75 -7.72 20.56
N GLY A 136 -4.89 -6.77 19.62
CA GLY A 136 -4.24 -6.79 18.31
C GLY A 136 -4.77 -7.86 17.33
N ARG A 137 -5.81 -8.63 17.70
CA ARG A 137 -6.32 -9.73 16.87
C ARG A 137 -7.25 -9.25 15.75
N PHE A 138 -7.80 -8.05 15.88
CA PHE A 138 -8.64 -7.42 14.87
C PHE A 138 -8.04 -6.06 14.49
N ALA A 139 -7.91 -5.82 13.22
CA ALA A 139 -7.44 -4.55 12.70
C ALA A 139 -8.18 -4.19 11.42
N LEU A 140 -8.39 -2.89 11.20
CA LEU A 140 -8.91 -2.33 9.97
C LEU A 140 -8.13 -1.08 9.62
N ALA A 141 -7.69 -0.96 8.38
CA ALA A 141 -7.07 0.25 7.84
C ALA A 141 -7.74 0.62 6.51
N ILE A 142 -7.96 1.92 6.31
CA ILE A 142 -8.51 2.46 5.08
C ILE A 142 -7.37 2.65 4.08
N ARG A 143 -7.62 2.29 2.83
CA ARG A 143 -6.70 2.49 1.70
C ARG A 143 -7.33 3.46 0.71
N VAL A 144 -6.51 4.37 0.23
CA VAL A 144 -6.88 5.29 -0.86
C VAL A 144 -5.74 5.34 -1.86
N LEU A 145 -6.04 5.22 -3.14
CA LEU A 145 -5.11 5.55 -4.22
C LEU A 145 -5.83 6.40 -5.25
N GLY A 146 -5.47 7.67 -5.33
CA GLY A 146 -5.90 8.59 -6.37
C GLY A 146 -4.73 8.90 -7.31
N GLN A 147 -4.91 8.69 -8.60
CA GLN A 147 -3.95 9.08 -9.65
C GLN A 147 -4.72 9.81 -10.74
N TYR A 148 -4.43 11.09 -10.90
CA TYR A 148 -4.96 11.93 -11.95
C TYR A 148 -3.86 12.27 -12.95
N ASP A 149 -4.08 11.91 -14.20
CA ASP A 149 -3.12 12.05 -15.29
C ASP A 149 -3.57 13.09 -16.28
N MET A 150 -2.61 13.79 -16.84
CA MET A 150 -2.76 14.69 -18.00
C MET A 150 -1.65 14.35 -18.99
N GLY A 151 -1.95 14.36 -20.29
CA GLY A 151 -0.92 14.12 -21.29
C GLY A 151 -1.27 14.69 -22.65
N TYR A 152 -0.20 14.92 -23.40
CA TYR A 152 -0.25 15.48 -24.73
C TYR A 152 0.63 14.67 -25.68
N PHE A 153 0.01 14.05 -26.69
CA PHE A 153 0.68 13.31 -27.74
C PHE A 153 1.02 14.22 -28.91
N MET A 154 2.28 14.27 -29.32
CA MET A 154 2.78 15.06 -30.44
C MET A 154 3.02 14.15 -31.64
N GLN A 155 1.95 13.70 -32.28
CA GLN A 155 1.99 12.88 -33.48
C GLN A 155 2.25 13.73 -34.73
N GLY A 156 3.07 13.22 -35.66
CA GLY A 156 3.31 13.89 -36.93
C GLY A 156 2.15 13.72 -37.93
N SER A 157 2.17 14.52 -38.98
CA SER A 157 1.14 14.49 -40.05
C SER A 157 0.99 13.12 -40.74
N HIS A 158 2.06 12.33 -40.80
CA HIS A 158 2.02 10.97 -41.35
C HIS A 158 1.20 10.02 -40.44
N ALA A 159 1.37 10.12 -39.13
CA ALA A 159 0.56 9.38 -38.16
C ALA A 159 -0.92 9.73 -38.27
N LEU A 160 -1.24 11.03 -38.42
CA LEU A 160 -2.62 11.49 -38.62
C LEU A 160 -3.23 11.00 -39.95
N GLN A 161 -2.44 10.87 -41.03
CA GLN A 161 -2.89 10.27 -42.28
C GLN A 161 -3.14 8.75 -42.12
N LEU A 162 -2.31 8.05 -41.36
CA LEU A 162 -2.49 6.64 -41.03
C LEU A 162 -3.65 6.44 -40.05
N ALA A 163 -3.94 7.39 -39.17
CA ALA A 163 -5.08 7.36 -38.25
C ALA A 163 -6.43 7.36 -39.01
N ALA A 164 -6.56 8.20 -40.03
CA ALA A 164 -7.73 8.17 -40.91
C ALA A 164 -7.86 6.86 -41.71
N ALA A 165 -6.82 6.03 -41.75
CA ALA A 165 -6.70 4.79 -42.49
C ALA A 165 -6.52 3.53 -41.60
N ASN A 166 -6.82 3.56 -40.30
CA ASN A 166 -6.70 2.55 -39.24
C ASN A 166 -5.41 2.60 -38.38
N GLY A 167 -4.62 3.65 -38.46
CA GLY A 167 -3.62 3.91 -37.44
C GLY A 167 -4.27 4.58 -36.23
N PRO A 168 -3.81 4.38 -35.00
CA PRO A 168 -4.38 5.05 -33.85
C PRO A 168 -4.00 6.54 -33.84
N ASP A 169 -5.01 7.40 -33.91
CA ASP A 169 -4.91 8.80 -33.50
C ASP A 169 -4.96 8.82 -31.96
N LEU A 170 -3.85 9.15 -31.33
CA LEU A 170 -3.74 9.14 -29.87
C LEU A 170 -4.35 10.42 -29.31
N SER A 171 -5.37 10.25 -28.47
CA SER A 171 -6.10 11.37 -27.87
C SER A 171 -5.34 11.98 -26.70
N SER A 172 -5.01 13.26 -26.81
CA SER A 172 -4.45 14.05 -25.72
C SER A 172 -5.57 14.47 -24.76
N GLY A 173 -5.31 14.47 -23.45
CA GLY A 173 -6.33 14.84 -22.49
C GLY A 173 -5.93 14.57 -21.04
N SER A 174 -6.94 14.30 -20.24
CA SER A 174 -6.75 13.95 -18.83
C SER A 174 -7.76 12.91 -18.37
N ASN A 175 -7.35 12.06 -17.43
CA ASN A 175 -8.24 11.08 -16.84
C ASN A 175 -7.88 10.78 -15.37
N TRP A 176 -8.81 10.16 -14.67
CA TRP A 176 -8.53 9.47 -13.41
C TRP A 176 -7.99 8.07 -13.72
N ARG A 177 -6.67 7.96 -13.77
CA ARG A 177 -6.02 6.67 -14.03
C ARG A 177 -6.35 5.62 -12.99
N ARG A 178 -6.41 6.06 -11.72
CA ARG A 178 -6.86 5.25 -10.58
C ARG A 178 -7.61 6.13 -9.59
N ALA A 179 -8.75 5.64 -9.14
CA ALA A 179 -9.55 6.21 -8.06
C ALA A 179 -10.02 5.06 -7.17
N GLN A 180 -9.15 4.62 -6.27
CA GLN A 180 -9.34 3.41 -5.47
C GLN A 180 -9.69 3.75 -4.03
N LEU A 181 -10.67 3.03 -3.50
CA LEU A 181 -10.99 3.00 -2.09
C LEU A 181 -11.08 1.55 -1.62
N GLY A 182 -10.44 1.26 -0.52
CA GLY A 182 -10.42 -0.10 0.01
C GLY A 182 -10.23 -0.15 1.51
N VAL A 183 -10.30 -1.36 2.01
CA VAL A 183 -10.01 -1.71 3.40
C VAL A 183 -9.10 -2.91 3.44
N GLN A 184 -8.21 -2.91 4.42
CA GLN A 184 -7.38 -4.07 4.73
C GLN A 184 -7.29 -4.22 6.23
N GLY A 185 -6.99 -5.42 6.67
CA GLY A 185 -6.84 -5.63 8.09
C GLY A 185 -6.61 -7.08 8.47
N LYS A 186 -6.90 -7.35 9.72
CA LYS A 186 -6.70 -8.65 10.33
C LYS A 186 -7.95 -9.05 11.13
N VAL A 187 -8.27 -10.33 11.11
CA VAL A 187 -9.30 -10.93 11.97
C VAL A 187 -8.74 -12.20 12.63
N PHE A 188 -9.13 -12.44 13.85
CA PHE A 188 -8.72 -13.60 14.66
C PHE A 188 -7.19 -13.79 14.82
N GLY A 189 -6.41 -12.72 14.60
CA GLY A 189 -4.95 -12.75 14.75
C GLY A 189 -4.20 -13.17 13.49
N ASP A 190 -4.54 -14.29 12.86
CA ASP A 190 -3.78 -14.92 11.78
C ASP A 190 -4.36 -14.73 10.37
N TRP A 191 -5.59 -14.26 10.28
CA TRP A 191 -6.26 -14.07 9.01
C TRP A 191 -6.20 -12.61 8.60
N ASN A 192 -5.55 -12.33 7.48
CA ASN A 192 -5.58 -11.04 6.82
C ASN A 192 -6.73 -11.00 5.81
N TYR A 193 -7.31 -9.84 5.62
CA TYR A 193 -8.26 -9.57 4.55
C TYR A 193 -7.89 -8.30 3.82
N TYR A 194 -8.28 -8.26 2.54
CA TYR A 194 -8.05 -7.13 1.66
C TYR A 194 -9.23 -6.98 0.72
N PHE A 195 -9.77 -5.77 0.64
CA PHE A 195 -10.78 -5.41 -0.35
C PHE A 195 -10.42 -4.05 -0.93
N ASN A 196 -10.38 -3.94 -2.25
CA ASN A 196 -10.10 -2.70 -2.96
C ASN A 196 -10.99 -2.59 -4.20
N TYR A 197 -11.68 -1.45 -4.32
CA TYR A 197 -12.56 -1.16 -5.42
C TYR A 197 -11.99 0.01 -6.23
N GLU A 198 -11.98 -0.12 -7.56
CA GLU A 198 -11.55 0.88 -8.52
C GLU A 198 -12.77 1.62 -9.06
N PHE A 199 -12.86 2.92 -8.84
CA PHE A 199 -13.90 3.81 -9.37
C PHE A 199 -13.44 4.54 -10.63
N GLY A 200 -12.11 4.73 -10.82
CA GLY A 200 -11.53 5.23 -12.05
C GLY A 200 -11.52 4.13 -13.09
N SER A 201 -11.88 4.42 -14.31
CA SER A 201 -11.62 3.50 -15.40
C SER A 201 -10.45 4.07 -16.20
N GLY A 202 -9.40 3.28 -16.33
CA GLY A 202 -8.61 3.44 -17.55
C GLY A 202 -9.58 3.27 -18.72
N ALA A 203 -9.48 4.17 -19.69
CA ALA A 203 -10.26 4.24 -20.90
C ALA A 203 -11.00 2.94 -21.27
N SER A 204 -12.28 2.92 -21.06
CA SER A 204 -13.16 1.94 -21.69
C SER A 204 -14.04 2.68 -22.68
N SER A 205 -14.09 2.15 -23.86
CA SER A 205 -14.91 2.61 -24.98
C SER A 205 -16.29 3.12 -24.52
N GLY A 206 -16.43 4.42 -24.44
CA GLY A 206 -17.66 5.19 -24.47
C GLY A 206 -18.82 4.66 -23.64
N ASN A 207 -19.03 5.19 -22.51
CA ASN A 207 -20.17 5.20 -21.60
C ASN A 207 -19.85 4.66 -20.22
N GLU A 208 -19.94 5.58 -19.27
CA GLU A 208 -19.98 5.39 -17.83
C GLU A 208 -18.78 4.65 -17.20
N LEU A 209 -18.21 5.29 -16.22
CA LEU A 209 -17.21 4.72 -15.29
C LEU A 209 -17.78 3.43 -14.66
N GLN A 210 -17.47 2.29 -15.23
CA GLN A 210 -17.82 1.02 -14.61
C GLN A 210 -16.75 0.69 -13.57
N GLY A 211 -17.07 0.96 -12.30
CA GLY A 211 -16.24 0.55 -11.20
C GLY A 211 -16.09 -0.99 -11.16
N ARG A 212 -14.94 -1.45 -10.67
CA ARG A 212 -14.63 -2.89 -10.59
C ARG A 212 -13.93 -3.26 -9.29
N ILE A 213 -14.12 -4.49 -8.88
CA ILE A 213 -13.29 -5.09 -7.83
C ILE A 213 -11.88 -5.24 -8.40
N GLN A 214 -10.92 -4.53 -7.79
CA GLN A 214 -9.52 -4.65 -8.16
C GLN A 214 -8.85 -5.79 -7.40
N GLN A 215 -9.16 -5.92 -6.11
CA GLN A 215 -8.70 -7.00 -5.26
C GLN A 215 -9.74 -7.31 -4.19
N ALA A 216 -9.98 -8.58 -3.93
CA ALA A 216 -10.82 -9.06 -2.84
C ALA A 216 -10.33 -10.45 -2.41
N TYR A 217 -9.58 -10.55 -1.32
CA TYR A 217 -9.01 -11.82 -0.89
C TYR A 217 -8.93 -11.94 0.63
N VAL A 218 -8.81 -13.19 1.07
CA VAL A 218 -8.41 -13.55 2.43
C VAL A 218 -7.08 -14.31 2.38
N GLU A 219 -6.30 -14.17 3.44
CA GLU A 219 -4.98 -14.75 3.55
C GLU A 219 -4.75 -15.28 4.97
N TYR A 220 -4.33 -16.53 5.08
CA TYR A 220 -3.87 -17.11 6.33
C TYR A 220 -2.36 -16.90 6.47
N ALA A 221 -1.95 -16.16 7.49
CA ALA A 221 -0.56 -15.78 7.76
C ALA A 221 -0.01 -16.39 9.07
N GLY A 222 -0.73 -17.35 9.67
CA GLY A 222 -0.31 -17.98 10.95
C GLY A 222 0.88 -18.94 10.84
N LEU A 223 1.40 -19.17 9.62
CA LEU A 223 2.58 -20.03 9.36
C LEU A 223 3.76 -19.22 8.81
N ALA A 224 3.95 -17.99 9.32
CA ALA A 224 5.06 -17.14 8.88
C ALA A 224 6.40 -17.93 8.81
N PRO A 225 7.20 -17.76 7.73
CA PRO A 225 7.11 -16.76 6.67
C PRO A 225 6.18 -17.13 5.48
N PHE A 226 5.39 -18.20 5.60
CA PHE A 226 4.42 -18.62 4.59
C PHE A 226 3.06 -17.96 4.82
N ALA A 227 2.38 -17.61 3.72
CA ALA A 227 1.00 -17.17 3.70
C ALA A 227 0.22 -17.91 2.60
N PHE A 228 -1.04 -18.22 2.88
CA PHE A 228 -1.95 -18.88 1.92
C PHE A 228 -3.08 -17.91 1.58
N ARG A 229 -3.18 -17.55 0.30
CA ARG A 229 -4.13 -16.54 -0.18
C ARG A 229 -5.13 -17.14 -1.13
N VAL A 230 -6.40 -16.73 -1.01
CA VAL A 230 -7.49 -17.11 -1.91
C VAL A 230 -8.40 -15.92 -2.16
N GLY A 231 -8.84 -15.75 -3.40
CA GLY A 231 -9.73 -14.69 -3.86
C GLY A 231 -9.23 -14.00 -5.12
N ALA A 232 -9.67 -12.78 -5.34
CA ALA A 232 -9.26 -11.99 -6.49
C ALA A 232 -8.05 -11.10 -6.11
N PHE A 233 -6.91 -11.33 -6.73
CA PHE A 233 -5.68 -10.56 -6.49
C PHE A 233 -4.70 -10.68 -7.66
N PRO A 234 -3.84 -9.67 -7.93
CA PRO A 234 -2.77 -9.81 -8.90
C PRO A 234 -1.65 -10.70 -8.31
N PRO A 235 -1.33 -11.86 -8.92
CA PRO A 235 -0.10 -12.56 -8.59
C PRO A 235 1.09 -11.76 -9.09
N SER A 236 2.22 -11.80 -8.38
CA SER A 236 3.46 -11.13 -8.82
C SER A 236 4.02 -11.83 -10.06
N ALA A 237 3.80 -11.25 -11.24
CA ALA A 237 4.19 -11.86 -12.52
C ALA A 237 5.63 -11.50 -12.95
N ASN A 238 6.17 -10.38 -12.46
CA ASN A 238 7.53 -9.88 -12.72
C ASN A 238 7.93 -8.87 -11.62
N LEU A 239 9.13 -8.29 -11.69
CA LEU A 239 9.65 -7.38 -10.67
C LEU A 239 8.92 -6.04 -10.68
N ASP A 240 8.62 -5.49 -11.86
CA ASP A 240 7.90 -4.22 -11.97
C ASP A 240 6.42 -4.36 -11.52
N ASP A 241 5.80 -5.54 -11.77
CA ASP A 241 4.45 -5.85 -11.25
C ASP A 241 4.43 -6.01 -9.73
N ALA A 242 5.47 -6.58 -9.14
CA ALA A 242 5.64 -6.71 -7.70
C ALA A 242 5.76 -5.34 -7.00
N THR A 243 6.22 -4.32 -7.72
CA THR A 243 6.18 -2.93 -7.28
C THR A 243 4.72 -2.45 -7.29
N GLY A 244 4.20 -2.02 -6.16
CA GLY A 244 2.82 -1.56 -6.02
C GLY A 244 2.49 -0.42 -6.98
N ALA A 245 1.24 -0.30 -7.41
CA ALA A 245 0.82 0.74 -8.36
C ALA A 245 1.11 2.18 -7.89
N ALA A 246 1.19 2.40 -6.57
CA ALA A 246 1.59 3.68 -6.00
C ALA A 246 3.12 3.89 -6.04
N ASP A 247 3.91 2.81 -6.15
CA ASP A 247 5.36 2.82 -5.98
C ASP A 247 6.14 2.76 -7.31
N VAL A 248 5.45 2.56 -8.45
CA VAL A 248 6.09 2.59 -9.78
C VAL A 248 6.80 3.91 -10.04
N ILE A 249 7.94 3.85 -10.69
CA ILE A 249 8.80 5.02 -10.96
C ILE A 249 8.14 5.95 -11.97
N PHE A 250 7.71 5.40 -13.09
CA PHE A 250 7.06 6.09 -14.21
C PHE A 250 5.53 6.07 -14.08
N LEU A 251 4.82 6.75 -14.99
CA LEU A 251 3.36 6.77 -14.95
C LEU A 251 2.78 5.37 -15.17
N GLU A 252 3.33 4.62 -16.12
CA GLU A 252 2.95 3.23 -16.39
C GLU A 252 4.16 2.30 -16.42
N ARG A 253 3.90 0.99 -16.33
CA ARG A 253 4.91 -0.06 -16.50
C ARG A 253 5.42 -0.06 -17.93
N ASN A 254 6.58 -0.67 -18.17
CA ASN A 254 7.02 -0.92 -19.53
C ASN A 254 6.15 -2.00 -20.20
N ALA A 255 6.10 -1.97 -21.52
CA ALA A 255 5.21 -2.81 -22.31
C ALA A 255 5.43 -4.31 -22.11
N ALA A 256 6.67 -4.77 -21.99
CA ALA A 256 6.97 -6.19 -21.80
C ALA A 256 6.50 -6.70 -20.42
N ASP A 257 6.70 -5.90 -19.37
CA ASP A 257 6.20 -6.22 -18.02
C ASP A 257 4.67 -6.21 -17.96
N ASP A 258 4.00 -5.25 -18.63
CA ASP A 258 2.54 -5.19 -18.68
C ASP A 258 1.95 -6.41 -19.40
N LEU A 259 2.54 -6.84 -20.50
CA LEU A 259 2.13 -8.07 -21.19
C LEU A 259 2.35 -9.32 -20.35
N SER A 260 3.49 -9.46 -19.70
CA SER A 260 3.79 -10.56 -18.79
C SER A 260 2.77 -10.63 -17.66
N ARG A 261 2.46 -9.48 -17.05
CA ARG A 261 1.44 -9.33 -16.02
C ARG A 261 0.06 -9.74 -16.50
N ASN A 262 -0.32 -9.32 -17.71
CA ASN A 262 -1.68 -9.52 -18.24
C ASN A 262 -1.92 -10.93 -18.80
N LEU A 263 -0.88 -11.69 -19.14
CA LEU A 263 -1.03 -13.03 -19.69
C LEU A 263 -1.79 -13.98 -18.76
N ALA A 264 -1.42 -14.03 -17.48
CA ALA A 264 -2.02 -14.92 -16.48
C ALA A 264 -2.30 -14.27 -15.12
N GLY A 265 -1.94 -13.01 -14.97
CA GLY A 265 -2.09 -12.22 -13.76
C GLY A 265 -2.98 -11.00 -13.95
N GLY A 266 -2.59 -9.89 -13.33
CA GLY A 266 -3.31 -8.60 -13.41
C GLY A 266 -4.39 -8.43 -12.35
N ASP A 267 -4.97 -7.22 -12.32
CA ASP A 267 -5.97 -6.84 -11.31
C ASP A 267 -7.24 -7.68 -11.44
N GLY A 268 -7.85 -8.01 -10.29
CA GLY A 268 -9.08 -8.78 -10.22
C GLY A 268 -8.94 -10.22 -10.67
N ARG A 269 -7.75 -10.78 -10.78
CA ARG A 269 -7.52 -12.17 -11.17
C ARG A 269 -7.90 -13.12 -10.05
N ASP A 270 -8.82 -14.05 -10.29
CA ASP A 270 -9.14 -15.12 -9.36
C ASP A 270 -7.97 -16.07 -9.18
N GLY A 271 -7.70 -16.44 -7.92
CA GLY A 271 -6.57 -17.32 -7.67
C GLY A 271 -6.52 -17.90 -6.27
N ILE A 272 -5.71 -18.94 -6.16
CA ILE A 272 -5.28 -19.55 -4.91
C ILE A 272 -3.76 -19.73 -4.96
N GLY A 273 -3.06 -19.35 -3.89
CA GLY A 273 -1.61 -19.43 -3.91
C GLY A 273 -0.96 -19.47 -2.55
N VAL A 274 0.31 -19.82 -2.59
CA VAL A 274 1.23 -19.75 -1.46
C VAL A 274 2.27 -18.68 -1.73
N ILE A 275 2.57 -17.90 -0.68
CA ILE A 275 3.54 -16.82 -0.71
C ILE A 275 4.50 -17.06 0.43
N TYR A 276 5.79 -17.00 0.14
CA TYR A 276 6.88 -16.96 1.11
C TYR A 276 7.47 -15.55 1.12
N ALA A 277 7.49 -14.90 2.26
CA ALA A 277 8.08 -13.58 2.44
C ALA A 277 9.07 -13.63 3.61
N GLY A 278 10.34 -13.88 3.30
CA GLY A 278 11.46 -13.79 4.23
C GLY A 278 12.03 -12.37 4.29
N GLU A 279 13.19 -12.21 4.93
CA GLU A 279 13.85 -10.89 5.02
C GLU A 279 14.41 -10.43 3.66
N SER A 280 15.07 -11.30 2.92
CA SER A 280 15.65 -11.06 1.60
C SER A 280 14.94 -11.83 0.49
N LEU A 281 14.58 -13.08 0.77
CA LEU A 281 13.96 -14.00 -0.18
C LEU A 281 12.45 -13.85 -0.19
N PHE A 282 11.90 -13.66 -1.37
CA PHE A 282 10.48 -13.74 -1.69
C PHE A 282 10.23 -14.87 -2.69
N ALA A 283 9.18 -15.64 -2.50
CA ALA A 283 8.71 -16.63 -3.48
C ALA A 283 7.18 -16.69 -3.49
N SER A 284 6.60 -16.92 -4.66
CA SER A 284 5.16 -17.12 -4.80
C SER A 284 4.85 -18.15 -5.87
N LEU A 285 3.77 -18.90 -5.64
CA LEU A 285 3.18 -19.82 -6.61
C LEU A 285 1.67 -19.69 -6.52
N VAL A 286 1.03 -19.28 -7.61
CA VAL A 286 -0.40 -18.98 -7.66
C VAL A 286 -1.04 -19.70 -8.86
N TYR A 287 -2.05 -20.51 -8.59
CA TYR A 287 -2.99 -20.96 -9.63
C TYR A 287 -3.99 -19.85 -9.88
N THR A 288 -4.24 -19.50 -11.14
CA THR A 288 -5.14 -18.41 -11.54
C THR A 288 -6.24 -18.87 -12.47
N GLY A 289 -7.41 -18.28 -12.30
CA GLY A 289 -8.58 -18.40 -13.17
C GLY A 289 -8.82 -17.18 -14.04
N GLY A 290 -10.06 -16.78 -14.21
CA GLY A 290 -10.52 -15.58 -14.90
C GLY A 290 -10.30 -14.31 -14.08
N LYS A 291 -10.89 -13.20 -14.54
CA LYS A 291 -10.97 -11.95 -13.80
C LYS A 291 -12.39 -11.75 -13.29
N VAL A 292 -12.59 -11.35 -12.04
CA VAL A 292 -13.91 -11.14 -11.41
C VAL A 292 -14.82 -10.15 -12.15
N ALA A 293 -14.27 -9.32 -13.00
CA ALA A 293 -15.02 -8.33 -13.79
C ALA A 293 -15.11 -8.72 -15.27
N ASP A 294 -14.72 -9.94 -15.64
CA ASP A 294 -14.80 -10.38 -17.02
C ASP A 294 -16.25 -10.73 -17.37
N SER A 295 -16.73 -10.20 -18.50
CA SER A 295 -18.08 -10.47 -19.02
C SER A 295 -18.26 -11.91 -19.57
N SER A 296 -17.19 -12.67 -19.66
CA SER A 296 -17.18 -14.07 -20.14
C SER A 296 -17.61 -15.11 -19.09
N LEU A 297 -18.36 -14.73 -18.06
CA LEU A 297 -18.86 -15.59 -16.99
C LEU A 297 -19.63 -16.85 -17.44
N PHE A 298 -20.02 -16.93 -18.70
CA PHE A 298 -20.76 -18.06 -19.25
C PHE A 298 -19.90 -19.07 -20.04
N PHE A 299 -18.58 -18.82 -20.13
CA PHE A 299 -17.64 -19.67 -20.84
C PHE A 299 -16.60 -20.23 -19.86
N ASP A 300 -15.93 -21.31 -20.26
CA ASP A 300 -14.85 -21.84 -19.46
C ASP A 300 -13.69 -20.83 -19.36
N GLU A 301 -13.30 -20.52 -18.15
CA GLU A 301 -12.26 -19.52 -17.86
C GLU A 301 -10.86 -20.01 -18.23
N GLN A 302 -9.95 -19.06 -18.37
CA GLN A 302 -8.52 -19.32 -18.44
C GLN A 302 -8.04 -20.04 -17.18
N GLN A 303 -7.08 -20.94 -17.35
CA GLN A 303 -6.41 -21.64 -16.26
C GLN A 303 -4.90 -21.51 -16.43
N ALA A 304 -4.22 -21.05 -15.41
CA ALA A 304 -2.79 -20.81 -15.46
C ALA A 304 -2.10 -20.98 -14.10
N LEU A 305 -0.77 -21.08 -14.14
CA LEU A 305 0.11 -20.94 -13.00
C LEU A 305 0.98 -19.68 -13.18
N VAL A 306 1.17 -18.95 -12.10
CA VAL A 306 2.10 -17.81 -12.03
C VAL A 306 3.05 -18.04 -10.88
N SER A 307 4.34 -17.88 -11.12
CA SER A 307 5.38 -18.06 -10.11
C SER A 307 6.42 -16.97 -10.19
N ARG A 308 6.98 -16.60 -9.05
CA ARG A 308 8.11 -15.68 -8.95
C ARG A 308 8.99 -16.02 -7.76
N VAL A 309 10.29 -15.91 -7.94
CA VAL A 309 11.30 -15.96 -6.88
C VAL A 309 12.19 -14.73 -7.04
N SER A 310 12.47 -14.04 -5.95
CA SER A 310 13.42 -12.94 -5.93
C SER A 310 14.19 -12.91 -4.62
N ASP A 311 15.46 -12.54 -4.67
CA ASP A 311 16.34 -12.49 -3.51
C ASP A 311 17.26 -11.27 -3.55
N VAL A 312 17.37 -10.58 -2.41
CA VAL A 312 18.41 -9.60 -2.17
C VAL A 312 19.63 -10.36 -1.66
N PHE A 313 20.42 -10.87 -2.60
CA PHE A 313 21.56 -11.76 -2.33
C PHE A 313 22.79 -11.03 -1.76
N TYR A 314 22.82 -9.71 -1.85
CA TYR A 314 23.83 -8.86 -1.21
C TYR A 314 23.20 -7.58 -0.66
N SER A 315 23.51 -7.25 0.58
CA SER A 315 23.08 -6.01 1.24
C SER A 315 24.12 -5.58 2.27
N ASP A 316 24.55 -4.32 2.17
CA ASP A 316 25.35 -3.62 3.18
C ASP A 316 24.80 -2.20 3.39
N ASP A 317 25.57 -1.32 4.03
CA ASP A 317 25.14 0.05 4.34
C ASP A 317 24.92 0.91 3.07
N ASP A 318 25.62 0.61 1.99
CA ASP A 318 25.62 1.38 0.75
C ASP A 318 24.89 0.67 -0.39
N TRP A 319 24.93 -0.66 -0.45
CA TRP A 319 24.48 -1.45 -1.58
C TRP A 319 23.37 -2.43 -1.22
N LYS A 320 22.44 -2.60 -2.16
CA LYS A 320 21.56 -3.78 -2.24
C LYS A 320 21.56 -4.30 -3.66
N LEU A 321 21.82 -5.59 -3.83
CA LEU A 321 21.78 -6.27 -5.13
C LEU A 321 20.72 -7.36 -5.08
N MET A 322 19.83 -7.36 -6.06
CA MET A 322 18.69 -8.25 -6.15
C MET A 322 18.65 -8.96 -7.50
N ALA A 323 18.26 -10.23 -7.49
CA ALA A 323 17.90 -11.00 -8.68
C ALA A 323 16.46 -11.50 -8.55
N SER A 324 15.75 -11.59 -9.68
CA SER A 324 14.38 -12.08 -9.77
C SER A 324 14.23 -12.97 -10.99
N ALA A 325 13.53 -14.08 -10.82
CA ALA A 325 13.06 -14.93 -11.89
C ALA A 325 11.56 -15.16 -11.73
N ALA A 326 10.81 -14.97 -12.79
CA ALA A 326 9.37 -15.17 -12.78
C ALA A 326 8.90 -15.89 -14.04
N GLY A 327 7.71 -16.44 -14.01
CA GLY A 327 7.10 -17.03 -15.18
C GLY A 327 5.63 -17.36 -14.95
N SER A 328 4.91 -17.44 -16.06
CA SER A 328 3.54 -17.93 -16.08
C SER A 328 3.34 -18.94 -17.18
N TYR A 329 2.43 -19.89 -16.94
CA TYR A 329 2.04 -20.90 -17.92
C TYR A 329 0.51 -21.01 -17.95
N VAL A 330 -0.07 -20.61 -19.08
CA VAL A 330 -1.49 -20.78 -19.41
C VAL A 330 -1.64 -22.15 -20.07
N PHE A 331 -2.12 -23.12 -19.33
CA PHE A 331 -2.37 -24.46 -19.86
C PHE A 331 -3.74 -24.60 -20.51
N ARG A 332 -4.60 -23.59 -20.34
CA ARG A 332 -5.87 -23.45 -21.03
C ARG A 332 -6.24 -21.97 -21.16
N GLY A 333 -6.39 -21.46 -22.38
CA GLY A 333 -7.00 -20.17 -22.66
C GLY A 333 -8.50 -20.17 -22.36
N GLY A 334 -9.07 -19.00 -22.08
CA GLY A 334 -10.51 -18.83 -21.90
C GLY A 334 -11.27 -19.10 -23.21
N ASP A 335 -12.43 -19.74 -23.11
CA ASP A 335 -13.28 -20.06 -24.28
C ASP A 335 -13.98 -18.77 -24.79
N ALA A 336 -13.81 -18.43 -26.06
CA ALA A 336 -14.41 -17.24 -26.67
C ALA A 336 -15.92 -17.39 -26.95
N THR A 337 -16.44 -18.62 -26.97
CA THR A 337 -17.85 -18.94 -27.23
C THR A 337 -18.29 -20.10 -26.36
N ALA A 338 -19.60 -20.21 -26.12
CA ALA A 338 -20.16 -21.38 -25.45
C ALA A 338 -20.05 -22.66 -26.29
N GLY A 339 -19.80 -23.78 -25.63
CA GLY A 339 -19.86 -25.10 -26.23
C GLY A 339 -18.52 -25.74 -26.61
N ARG A 340 -18.57 -27.00 -27.04
CA ARG A 340 -17.37 -27.76 -27.41
C ARG A 340 -16.73 -27.20 -28.67
N GLY A 341 -15.40 -27.09 -28.68
CA GLY A 341 -14.64 -26.58 -29.83
C GLY A 341 -14.52 -25.06 -29.89
N SER A 342 -14.84 -24.39 -28.80
CA SER A 342 -14.61 -22.94 -28.68
C SER A 342 -13.18 -22.55 -29.05
N VAL A 343 -13.04 -21.38 -29.66
CA VAL A 343 -11.76 -20.77 -29.95
C VAL A 343 -11.21 -20.22 -28.64
N ARG A 344 -9.91 -20.40 -28.37
CA ARG A 344 -9.21 -19.91 -27.19
C ARG A 344 -8.19 -18.87 -27.61
N ASN A 345 -8.66 -17.66 -27.75
CA ASN A 345 -7.85 -16.57 -28.24
C ASN A 345 -6.99 -15.97 -27.12
N ILE A 346 -5.69 -15.92 -27.39
CA ILE A 346 -4.74 -15.13 -26.60
C ILE A 346 -4.21 -14.04 -27.52
N THR A 347 -4.15 -12.81 -27.01
CA THR A 347 -3.64 -11.64 -27.73
C THR A 347 -2.58 -10.98 -26.87
N LEU A 348 -1.38 -10.79 -27.42
CA LEU A 348 -0.39 -9.89 -26.86
C LEU A 348 -0.50 -8.55 -27.56
N GLN A 349 -0.72 -7.47 -26.81
CA GLN A 349 -0.89 -6.13 -27.38
C GLN A 349 -0.61 -5.07 -26.33
N ASP A 350 0.01 -3.98 -26.75
CA ASP A 350 0.27 -2.84 -25.87
C ASP A 350 0.15 -1.50 -26.59
N GLY A 351 0.07 -0.44 -25.78
CA GLY A 351 0.00 0.96 -26.16
C GLY A 351 1.30 1.70 -25.84
N PRO A 352 1.26 3.03 -25.73
CA PRO A 352 2.44 3.89 -25.60
C PRO A 352 2.99 3.99 -24.17
N GLU A 353 2.88 2.99 -23.31
CA GLU A 353 3.26 3.04 -21.88
C GLU A 353 2.68 4.25 -21.13
N LEU A 354 1.53 4.70 -21.59
CA LEU A 354 0.68 5.74 -21.00
C LEU A 354 -0.79 5.34 -21.19
N ASN A 355 -1.62 5.71 -20.22
CA ASN A 355 -3.04 5.38 -20.27
C ASN A 355 -3.88 6.65 -20.14
N ILE A 356 -3.73 7.56 -21.10
CA ILE A 356 -4.43 8.84 -21.18
C ILE A 356 -5.43 8.82 -22.33
N ASP A 357 -5.12 8.10 -23.41
CA ASP A 357 -5.98 7.95 -24.58
C ASP A 357 -7.22 7.11 -24.25
N ASP A 358 -8.41 7.72 -24.36
CA ASP A 358 -9.70 7.07 -24.11
C ASP A 358 -10.01 5.93 -25.09
N ASN A 359 -9.36 5.90 -26.25
CA ASN A 359 -9.53 4.84 -27.24
C ASN A 359 -8.73 3.58 -26.90
N SER A 360 -7.94 3.59 -25.84
CA SER A 360 -7.03 2.47 -25.45
C SER A 360 -6.22 1.96 -26.65
N ALA A 361 -5.62 2.87 -27.40
CA ALA A 361 -4.90 2.58 -28.62
C ALA A 361 -3.83 1.51 -28.40
N ARG A 362 -3.81 0.50 -29.28
CA ARG A 362 -2.81 -0.55 -29.29
C ARG A 362 -1.88 -0.35 -30.48
N LEU A 363 -0.64 0.06 -30.16
CA LEU A 363 0.37 0.36 -31.17
C LEU A 363 0.97 -0.93 -31.74
N VAL A 364 1.15 -1.93 -30.90
CA VAL A 364 1.62 -3.27 -31.26
C VAL A 364 0.61 -4.31 -30.83
N SER A 365 0.39 -5.34 -31.66
CA SER A 365 -0.57 -6.41 -31.37
C SER A 365 -0.33 -7.63 -32.26
N THR A 366 -0.25 -8.80 -31.65
CA THR A 366 -0.22 -10.08 -32.40
C THR A 366 -1.53 -10.38 -33.13
N GLY A 367 -2.62 -9.68 -32.76
CA GLY A 367 -3.98 -10.13 -33.05
C GLY A 367 -4.36 -11.35 -32.20
N ALA A 368 -5.57 -11.82 -32.40
CA ALA A 368 -6.11 -12.98 -31.69
C ALA A 368 -5.51 -14.28 -32.24
N ILE A 369 -4.79 -15.03 -31.42
CA ILE A 369 -4.17 -16.31 -31.75
C ILE A 369 -4.94 -17.42 -31.03
N ASN A 370 -5.53 -18.35 -31.78
CA ASN A 370 -6.18 -19.53 -31.20
C ASN A 370 -5.11 -20.48 -30.66
N SER A 371 -4.89 -20.43 -29.34
CA SER A 371 -3.78 -21.06 -28.65
C SER A 371 -4.19 -22.28 -27.84
N GLU A 372 -3.38 -23.32 -27.84
CA GLU A 372 -3.47 -24.45 -26.92
C GLU A 372 -2.92 -24.09 -25.54
N SER A 373 -1.71 -23.50 -25.54
CA SER A 373 -1.03 -23.00 -24.36
C SER A 373 -0.27 -21.69 -24.67
N ALA A 374 0.06 -20.97 -23.63
CA ALA A 374 0.95 -19.81 -23.72
C ALA A 374 1.76 -19.69 -22.44
N TRP A 375 2.95 -19.09 -22.54
CA TRP A 375 3.79 -18.87 -21.37
C TRP A 375 4.63 -17.60 -21.53
N ASN A 376 5.11 -17.12 -20.40
CA ASN A 376 6.20 -16.18 -20.36
C ASN A 376 7.23 -16.58 -19.30
N TYR A 377 8.42 -16.02 -19.41
CA TYR A 377 9.42 -16.00 -18.37
C TYR A 377 10.06 -14.62 -18.30
N ALA A 378 10.44 -14.20 -17.11
CA ALA A 378 11.14 -12.95 -16.86
C ALA A 378 12.41 -13.23 -16.04
N LEU A 379 13.53 -12.67 -16.48
CA LEU A 379 14.79 -12.66 -15.75
C LEU A 379 15.18 -11.22 -15.51
N GLU A 380 15.22 -10.81 -14.26
CA GLU A 380 15.31 -9.40 -13.88
C GLU A 380 16.31 -9.21 -12.74
N GLY A 381 16.82 -8.01 -12.62
CA GLY A 381 17.69 -7.62 -11.53
C GLY A 381 17.50 -6.18 -11.13
N ALA A 382 17.86 -5.88 -9.89
CA ALA A 382 17.89 -4.52 -9.38
C ALA A 382 19.14 -4.28 -8.52
N ALA A 383 19.61 -3.05 -8.55
CA ALA A 383 20.73 -2.59 -7.74
C ALA A 383 20.39 -1.22 -7.12
N GLU A 384 20.62 -1.07 -5.84
CA GLU A 384 20.61 0.21 -5.15
C GLU A 384 22.01 0.51 -4.64
N TRP A 385 22.49 1.72 -4.93
CA TRP A 385 23.71 2.27 -4.33
C TRP A 385 23.41 3.64 -3.75
N ARG A 386 23.25 3.67 -2.41
CA ARG A 386 22.88 4.89 -1.69
C ARG A 386 21.59 5.51 -2.25
N ASN A 387 21.73 6.61 -3.01
CA ASN A 387 20.63 7.35 -3.61
C ASN A 387 20.47 7.11 -5.13
N LEU A 388 21.17 6.11 -5.66
CA LEU A 388 21.03 5.63 -7.04
C LEU A 388 20.34 4.27 -7.03
N TYR A 389 19.42 4.07 -7.94
CA TYR A 389 18.73 2.81 -8.18
C TYR A 389 18.72 2.46 -9.64
N ALA A 390 18.91 1.20 -9.96
CA ALA A 390 18.79 0.66 -11.32
C ALA A 390 18.03 -0.67 -11.28
N GLN A 391 17.25 -0.92 -12.32
CA GLN A 391 16.50 -2.16 -12.53
C GLN A 391 16.44 -2.45 -14.02
N GLY A 392 16.42 -3.72 -14.39
CA GLY A 392 16.22 -4.14 -15.76
C GLY A 392 15.93 -5.61 -15.88
N GLY A 393 15.41 -6.01 -17.02
CA GLY A 393 15.02 -7.39 -17.26
C GLY A 393 14.78 -7.72 -18.73
N TYR A 394 14.74 -9.03 -18.99
CA TYR A 394 14.35 -9.62 -20.26
C TYR A 394 13.15 -10.53 -20.03
N ILE A 395 12.14 -10.39 -20.89
CA ILE A 395 10.90 -11.14 -20.84
C ILE A 395 10.69 -11.86 -22.18
N GLY A 396 10.62 -13.20 -22.15
CA GLY A 396 10.29 -14.01 -23.32
C GLY A 396 8.86 -14.54 -23.23
N PHE A 397 8.21 -14.63 -24.38
CA PHE A 397 6.83 -15.14 -24.52
C PHE A 397 6.80 -16.27 -25.55
N GLY A 398 5.99 -17.30 -25.29
CA GLY A 398 5.73 -18.37 -26.22
C GLY A 398 4.25 -18.70 -26.30
N MET A 399 3.80 -19.14 -27.50
CA MET A 399 2.41 -19.60 -27.72
C MET A 399 2.38 -20.83 -28.61
N ASP A 400 1.75 -21.88 -28.14
CA ASP A 400 1.41 -23.05 -28.96
C ASP A 400 0.03 -22.87 -29.59
N GLN A 401 -0.01 -22.94 -30.92
CA GLN A 401 -1.25 -22.76 -31.66
C GLN A 401 -2.05 -24.06 -31.70
N ARG A 402 -3.38 -23.98 -31.66
CA ARG A 402 -4.28 -25.16 -31.80
C ARG A 402 -4.38 -25.73 -33.22
N ALA A 403 -3.89 -25.01 -34.21
CA ALA A 403 -3.87 -25.51 -35.59
C ALA A 403 -2.91 -26.71 -35.70
N ALA A 404 -3.38 -27.82 -36.27
CA ALA A 404 -2.56 -29.00 -36.44
C ALA A 404 -1.30 -28.72 -37.28
N GLY A 405 -0.15 -29.08 -36.75
CA GLY A 405 1.14 -28.85 -37.40
C GLY A 405 1.63 -27.38 -37.36
N ALA A 406 0.90 -26.49 -36.68
CA ALA A 406 1.39 -25.15 -36.44
C ALA A 406 2.57 -25.19 -35.46
N ARG A 407 3.50 -24.27 -35.66
CA ARG A 407 4.66 -24.15 -34.78
C ARG A 407 4.35 -23.26 -33.59
N THR A 408 5.17 -23.34 -32.58
CA THR A 408 5.21 -22.40 -31.48
C THR A 408 5.64 -21.01 -31.99
N LEU A 409 4.90 -19.99 -31.58
CA LEU A 409 5.26 -18.60 -31.80
C LEU A 409 6.13 -18.09 -30.64
N SER A 410 7.04 -17.16 -30.93
CA SER A 410 7.95 -16.59 -29.94
C SER A 410 8.03 -15.08 -30.10
N PHE A 411 7.96 -14.38 -28.96
CA PHE A 411 8.06 -12.91 -28.86
C PHE A 411 8.90 -12.56 -27.66
N ASP A 412 9.42 -11.35 -27.62
CA ASP A 412 10.22 -10.90 -26.49
C ASP A 412 10.22 -9.38 -26.29
N GLY A 413 10.70 -8.99 -25.13
CA GLY A 413 10.93 -7.60 -24.78
C GLY A 413 11.93 -7.49 -23.64
N TRP A 414 12.49 -6.32 -23.48
CA TRP A 414 13.42 -6.02 -22.41
C TRP A 414 13.34 -4.55 -22.02
N TYR A 415 13.81 -4.26 -20.81
CA TYR A 415 13.89 -2.90 -20.34
C TYR A 415 15.09 -2.68 -19.43
N VAL A 416 15.50 -1.43 -19.33
CA VAL A 416 16.41 -0.94 -18.30
C VAL A 416 15.92 0.42 -17.82
N GLN A 417 15.90 0.61 -16.50
CA GLN A 417 15.53 1.86 -15.88
C GLN A 417 16.47 2.22 -14.73
N GLY A 418 16.63 3.50 -14.49
CA GLY A 418 17.44 3.99 -13.39
C GLY A 418 16.89 5.27 -12.79
N THR A 419 17.21 5.51 -11.51
CA THR A 419 16.81 6.72 -10.81
C THR A 419 17.95 7.29 -9.97
N TRP A 420 17.90 8.60 -9.80
CA TRP A 420 18.78 9.35 -8.93
C TRP A 420 17.94 10.24 -8.00
N LEU A 421 17.98 9.92 -6.70
CA LEU A 421 17.34 10.73 -5.66
C LEU A 421 18.26 11.90 -5.31
N LEU A 422 17.94 13.09 -5.84
CA LEU A 422 18.75 14.30 -5.74
C LEU A 422 18.91 14.78 -4.30
N THR A 423 17.93 14.50 -3.46
CA THR A 423 17.87 14.88 -2.05
C THR A 423 18.53 13.85 -1.10
N GLY A 424 19.02 12.72 -1.66
CA GLY A 424 19.88 11.77 -0.97
C GLY A 424 19.15 10.64 -0.24
N GLU A 425 17.84 10.46 -0.41
CA GLU A 425 17.10 9.29 0.05
C GLU A 425 17.50 8.04 -0.74
N SER A 426 17.01 6.87 -0.30
CA SER A 426 17.09 5.59 -1.01
C SER A 426 15.69 5.01 -1.22
N ARG A 427 15.57 4.00 -2.09
CA ARG A 427 14.34 3.24 -2.29
C ARG A 427 14.29 2.06 -1.31
N PRO A 428 13.32 2.02 -0.36
CA PRO A 428 13.28 0.94 0.61
C PRO A 428 12.88 -0.39 -0.06
N TYR A 429 13.57 -1.46 0.29
CA TYR A 429 13.13 -2.81 -0.07
C TYR A 429 11.91 -3.21 0.74
N ASN A 430 10.88 -3.74 0.08
CA ASN A 430 9.69 -4.29 0.68
C ASN A 430 9.72 -5.82 0.58
N ALA A 431 10.11 -6.49 1.65
CA ALA A 431 10.21 -7.94 1.72
C ALA A 431 8.87 -8.66 1.46
N ALA A 432 7.74 -8.05 1.83
CA ALA A 432 6.42 -8.66 1.62
C ALA A 432 6.05 -8.81 0.14
N ASN A 433 6.66 -8.01 -0.74
CA ASN A 433 6.44 -8.06 -2.19
C ASN A 433 7.69 -8.52 -2.95
N GLY A 434 8.85 -8.59 -2.28
CA GLY A 434 10.12 -8.85 -2.94
C GLY A 434 10.46 -7.81 -4.02
N ALA A 435 10.28 -6.51 -3.72
CA ALA A 435 10.48 -5.40 -4.66
C ALA A 435 10.83 -4.10 -3.90
N PHE A 436 11.28 -3.07 -4.63
CA PHE A 436 11.57 -1.76 -4.05
C PHE A 436 10.35 -0.84 -4.11
N ALA A 437 10.19 -0.01 -3.09
CA ALA A 437 9.08 0.95 -2.96
C ALA A 437 9.54 2.39 -3.18
N ASN A 438 8.59 3.34 -3.17
CA ASN A 438 8.88 4.76 -3.26
C ASN A 438 9.77 5.25 -2.11
N PRO A 439 10.65 6.22 -2.37
CA PRO A 439 11.42 6.87 -1.33
C PRO A 439 10.49 7.63 -0.37
N LYS A 440 10.93 7.73 0.88
CA LYS A 440 10.26 8.58 1.88
C LYS A 440 11.14 9.80 2.12
N PRO A 441 10.61 11.02 1.95
CA PRO A 441 11.38 12.24 2.21
C PRO A 441 11.96 12.24 3.62
N ARG A 442 13.25 12.51 3.77
CA ARG A 442 13.89 12.72 5.08
C ARG A 442 13.32 13.94 5.78
N ILE A 443 13.03 14.98 5.00
CA ILE A 443 12.40 16.21 5.45
C ILE A 443 11.19 16.46 4.55
N PRO A 444 9.96 16.26 5.04
CA PRO A 444 8.76 16.54 4.24
C PRO A 444 8.71 18.00 3.79
N PHE A 445 8.05 18.24 2.66
CA PHE A 445 7.85 19.59 2.15
C PHE A 445 7.11 20.46 3.16
N SER A 446 7.68 21.63 3.42
CA SER A 446 7.09 22.64 4.28
C SER A 446 7.68 24.01 3.97
N LEU A 447 6.81 24.97 3.73
CA LEU A 447 7.22 26.37 3.51
C LEU A 447 7.75 27.02 4.80
N SER A 448 7.28 26.59 5.97
CA SER A 448 7.69 27.16 7.27
C SER A 448 9.04 26.64 7.76
N SER A 449 9.40 25.39 7.43
CA SER A 449 10.67 24.75 7.83
C SER A 449 11.66 24.57 6.69
N PHE A 450 11.36 25.15 5.50
CA PHE A 450 12.16 25.00 4.29
C PHE A 450 12.44 23.56 3.87
N GLY A 451 11.54 22.63 4.20
CA GLY A 451 11.59 21.27 3.73
C GLY A 451 11.27 21.21 2.23
N LEU A 452 12.08 20.49 1.45
CA LEU A 452 11.92 20.38 0.00
C LEU A 452 11.16 19.13 -0.44
N GLY A 453 10.88 18.17 0.46
CA GLY A 453 10.47 16.83 0.08
C GLY A 453 11.62 16.07 -0.58
N ALA A 454 11.33 14.92 -1.21
CA ALA A 454 12.31 14.17 -1.99
C ALA A 454 12.13 14.42 -3.49
N TRP A 455 13.23 14.54 -4.23
CA TRP A 455 13.29 14.77 -5.66
C TRP A 455 14.05 13.66 -6.35
N GLU A 456 13.47 13.10 -7.41
CA GLU A 456 14.02 11.97 -8.14
C GLU A 456 14.03 12.25 -9.65
N LEU A 457 15.19 12.10 -10.29
CA LEU A 457 15.31 11.98 -11.73
C LEU A 457 15.28 10.51 -12.12
N ALA A 458 14.56 10.18 -13.17
CA ALA A 458 14.44 8.81 -13.67
C ALA A 458 14.55 8.76 -15.19
N ALA A 459 15.11 7.66 -15.70
CA ALA A 459 15.13 7.34 -17.12
C ALA A 459 14.86 5.84 -17.33
N ARG A 460 14.16 5.51 -18.42
CA ARG A 460 13.88 4.14 -18.86
C ARG A 460 14.07 4.04 -20.38
N TYR A 461 14.59 2.90 -20.81
CA TYR A 461 14.49 2.44 -22.19
C TYR A 461 13.83 1.07 -22.18
N SER A 462 12.83 0.88 -23.03
CA SER A 462 12.10 -0.38 -23.20
C SER A 462 12.00 -0.73 -24.68
N ASP A 463 11.99 -2.03 -24.96
CA ASP A 463 11.86 -2.61 -26.30
C ASP A 463 10.90 -3.81 -26.21
N LEU A 464 9.93 -3.87 -27.11
CA LEU A 464 8.98 -4.98 -27.22
C LEU A 464 8.81 -5.37 -28.68
N ASP A 465 9.18 -6.60 -29.04
CA ASP A 465 8.99 -7.17 -30.39
C ASP A 465 7.90 -8.26 -30.38
N LEU A 466 6.78 -7.96 -31.03
CA LEU A 466 5.66 -8.88 -31.25
C LEU A 466 5.64 -9.46 -32.66
N ASN A 467 6.76 -9.46 -33.35
CA ASN A 467 6.91 -10.08 -34.64
C ASN A 467 7.45 -11.50 -34.52
N ASP A 468 6.85 -12.43 -35.24
CA ASP A 468 7.43 -13.75 -35.44
C ASP A 468 7.46 -14.05 -36.94
N ARG A 469 8.62 -14.05 -37.55
CA ARG A 469 8.82 -14.17 -39.03
C ARG A 469 7.88 -13.22 -39.80
N PRO A 470 8.03 -11.91 -39.62
CA PRO A 470 7.12 -10.93 -40.24
C PRO A 470 7.28 -10.85 -41.76
N GLY A 471 8.35 -11.42 -42.32
CA GLY A 471 8.72 -11.21 -43.70
C GLY A 471 9.28 -9.79 -43.96
N VAL A 472 9.20 -9.33 -45.19
CA VAL A 472 9.72 -8.02 -45.55
C VAL A 472 8.62 -7.06 -46.01
N LEU A 473 8.88 -5.77 -45.89
CA LEU A 473 8.01 -4.71 -46.39
C LEU A 473 7.68 -4.92 -47.86
N GLY A 474 6.41 -4.71 -48.24
CA GLY A 474 5.92 -4.89 -49.61
C GLY A 474 5.58 -6.34 -49.99
N SER A 475 5.91 -7.34 -49.14
CA SER A 475 5.63 -8.75 -49.42
C SER A 475 4.56 -9.29 -48.49
N PRO A 476 3.80 -10.31 -48.90
CA PRO A 476 2.86 -10.99 -48.00
C PRO A 476 3.56 -11.57 -46.77
N VAL A 477 2.82 -11.67 -45.64
CA VAL A 477 3.34 -12.34 -44.45
C VAL A 477 3.63 -13.81 -44.76
N PRO A 478 4.81 -14.37 -44.41
CA PRO A 478 5.11 -15.78 -44.55
C PRO A 478 4.08 -16.66 -43.83
N LEU A 479 3.86 -17.89 -44.32
CA LEU A 479 2.93 -18.82 -43.72
C LEU A 479 3.24 -19.04 -42.22
N GLY A 480 2.27 -18.79 -41.38
CA GLY A 480 2.39 -18.85 -39.91
C GLY A 480 3.27 -17.76 -39.31
N GLY A 481 3.59 -16.70 -40.04
CA GLY A 481 4.26 -15.52 -39.50
C GLY A 481 3.27 -14.55 -38.82
N ILE A 482 3.74 -13.79 -37.86
CA ILE A 482 2.99 -12.74 -37.13
C ILE A 482 3.66 -11.39 -37.34
N ARG A 483 2.88 -10.36 -37.60
CA ARG A 483 3.27 -8.95 -37.74
C ARG A 483 2.66 -8.12 -36.64
N GLY A 484 3.08 -8.39 -35.40
CA GLY A 484 2.56 -7.67 -34.23
C GLY A 484 3.09 -6.27 -34.08
N GLY A 485 4.24 -5.98 -34.67
CA GLY A 485 4.96 -4.73 -34.54
C GLY A 485 6.07 -4.79 -33.50
N ASP A 486 6.97 -3.81 -33.59
CA ASP A 486 8.10 -3.56 -32.71
C ASP A 486 7.94 -2.15 -32.13
N GLN A 487 8.10 -2.01 -30.81
CA GLN A 487 7.92 -0.76 -30.08
C GLN A 487 9.13 -0.49 -29.20
N ARG A 488 9.72 0.69 -29.35
CA ARG A 488 10.84 1.19 -28.54
C ARG A 488 10.47 2.51 -27.92
N ILE A 489 10.64 2.61 -26.61
CA ILE A 489 10.28 3.82 -25.88
C ILE A 489 11.43 4.24 -24.98
N PHE A 490 11.87 5.49 -25.16
CA PHE A 490 12.71 6.16 -24.17
C PHE A 490 11.85 7.08 -23.32
N THR A 491 11.96 6.96 -21.99
CA THR A 491 11.20 7.75 -21.03
C THR A 491 12.13 8.45 -20.07
N ALA A 492 11.91 9.76 -19.85
CA ALA A 492 12.56 10.54 -18.81
C ALA A 492 11.51 11.12 -17.87
N ALA A 493 11.75 11.11 -16.57
CA ALA A 493 10.81 11.62 -15.59
C ALA A 493 11.50 12.40 -14.47
N LEU A 494 10.76 13.38 -13.93
CA LEU A 494 11.06 14.09 -12.69
C LEU A 494 9.92 13.80 -11.71
N ASN A 495 10.25 13.12 -10.62
CA ASN A 495 9.32 12.80 -9.54
C ASN A 495 9.60 13.69 -8.34
N TRP A 496 8.53 14.20 -7.73
CA TRP A 496 8.58 14.94 -6.47
C TRP A 496 7.67 14.28 -5.45
N TYR A 497 8.24 13.97 -4.30
CA TYR A 497 7.57 13.39 -3.15
C TYR A 497 7.51 14.43 -2.02
N PRO A 498 6.44 15.23 -1.90
CA PRO A 498 6.31 16.21 -0.81
C PRO A 498 6.32 15.56 0.58
N ASN A 499 5.72 14.37 0.68
CA ASN A 499 5.63 13.56 1.89
C ASN A 499 5.41 12.09 1.52
N GLY A 500 5.19 11.22 2.50
CA GLY A 500 4.99 9.79 2.27
C GLY A 500 3.68 9.39 1.57
N ALA A 501 2.75 10.32 1.35
CA ALA A 501 1.44 10.06 0.76
C ALA A 501 1.24 10.71 -0.61
N LEU A 502 2.02 11.73 -0.95
CA LEU A 502 1.87 12.52 -2.18
C LEU A 502 3.07 12.31 -3.11
N LYS A 503 2.78 12.16 -4.40
CA LYS A 503 3.75 12.15 -5.49
C LYS A 503 3.24 12.97 -6.65
N PHE A 504 4.12 13.78 -7.25
CA PHE A 504 3.91 14.45 -8.52
C PHE A 504 4.98 13.99 -9.49
N SER A 505 4.58 13.69 -10.72
CA SER A 505 5.49 13.21 -11.76
C SER A 505 5.31 14.02 -13.03
N LEU A 506 6.40 14.47 -13.62
CA LEU A 506 6.46 15.03 -14.97
C LEU A 506 7.26 14.06 -15.83
N GLN A 507 6.72 13.62 -16.95
CA GLN A 507 7.29 12.60 -17.82
C GLN A 507 7.32 13.08 -19.27
N TRP A 508 8.39 12.76 -19.95
CA TRP A 508 8.54 12.86 -21.39
C TRP A 508 8.89 11.51 -21.97
N GLN A 509 8.31 11.18 -23.13
CA GLN A 509 8.59 9.95 -23.87
C GLN A 509 8.93 10.26 -25.33
N ASP A 510 9.83 9.45 -25.91
CA ASP A 510 10.05 9.29 -27.34
C ASP A 510 9.66 7.86 -27.72
N ASP A 511 8.58 7.75 -28.48
CA ASP A 511 7.95 6.50 -28.88
C ASP A 511 8.27 6.21 -30.34
N GLN A 512 8.83 5.03 -30.62
CA GLN A 512 9.19 4.56 -31.95
C GLN A 512 8.50 3.22 -32.21
N VAL A 513 7.53 3.22 -33.13
CA VAL A 513 6.76 2.03 -33.48
C VAL A 513 7.03 1.65 -34.93
N SER A 514 7.48 0.41 -35.15
CA SER A 514 7.66 -0.18 -36.47
C SER A 514 6.63 -1.31 -36.67
N ARG A 515 5.81 -1.19 -37.70
CA ARG A 515 4.77 -2.18 -37.99
C ARG A 515 4.51 -2.27 -39.50
N ILE A 516 4.30 -3.51 -39.98
CA ILE A 516 3.88 -3.78 -41.36
C ILE A 516 2.38 -4.12 -41.33
N GLY A 517 1.60 -3.41 -42.13
CA GLY A 517 0.14 -3.59 -42.16
C GLY A 517 -0.47 -3.16 -43.49
N THR A 518 -1.76 -2.90 -43.49
CA THR A 518 -2.51 -2.41 -44.64
C THR A 518 -2.92 -0.97 -44.42
N ILE A 519 -2.60 -0.08 -45.34
CA ILE A 519 -3.18 1.26 -45.43
C ILE A 519 -4.41 1.15 -46.33
N PRO A 520 -5.63 1.42 -45.84
CA PRO A 520 -6.84 1.38 -46.68
C PRO A 520 -6.80 2.38 -47.83
N ALA A 521 -7.65 2.17 -48.83
CA ALA A 521 -7.82 3.12 -49.90
C ALA A 521 -8.33 4.49 -49.40
N GLY A 522 -7.71 5.55 -49.83
CA GLY A 522 -8.05 6.92 -49.43
C GLY A 522 -6.91 7.88 -49.77
N PHE A 523 -7.06 9.18 -49.49
CA PHE A 523 -6.01 10.21 -49.67
C PHE A 523 -5.34 10.18 -51.05
N GLY A 524 -6.11 9.85 -52.12
CA GLY A 524 -5.59 9.85 -53.50
C GLY A 524 -4.87 8.58 -53.92
N HIS A 525 -4.83 7.53 -53.15
CA HIS A 525 -4.24 6.22 -53.49
C HIS A 525 -5.20 5.05 -53.23
N GLY A 526 -5.01 3.94 -53.92
CA GLY A 526 -5.66 2.66 -53.61
C GLY A 526 -5.12 2.04 -52.31
N ALA A 527 -5.74 0.94 -51.83
CA ALA A 527 -5.25 0.22 -50.66
C ALA A 527 -3.80 -0.25 -50.87
N LEU A 528 -2.95 0.02 -49.90
CA LEU A 528 -1.53 -0.40 -49.89
C LEU A 528 -1.37 -1.51 -48.85
N ASN A 529 -1.24 -2.74 -49.31
CA ASN A 529 -0.96 -3.89 -48.46
C ASN A 529 0.53 -4.01 -48.15
N ASN A 530 0.84 -4.56 -47.00
CA ASN A 530 2.22 -4.80 -46.55
C ASN A 530 3.05 -3.50 -46.47
N ALA A 531 2.39 -2.41 -46.19
CA ALA A 531 3.01 -1.08 -46.05
C ALA A 531 3.53 -0.85 -44.63
N ASN A 532 4.38 0.14 -44.46
CA ASN A 532 4.73 0.62 -43.11
C ASN A 532 3.56 1.40 -42.49
N VAL A 533 3.04 0.90 -41.41
CA VAL A 533 1.98 1.54 -40.61
C VAL A 533 2.47 1.94 -39.23
N GLY A 534 3.78 1.92 -39.01
CA GLY A 534 4.42 2.39 -37.79
C GLY A 534 4.42 3.92 -37.68
N GLN A 535 4.68 4.43 -36.49
CA GLN A 535 4.72 5.86 -36.23
C GLN A 535 5.75 6.18 -35.12
N ASN A 536 6.30 7.40 -35.20
CA ASN A 536 7.16 7.95 -34.16
C ASN A 536 6.51 9.23 -33.63
N PHE A 537 6.52 9.41 -32.34
CA PHE A 537 5.94 10.60 -31.69
C PHE A 537 6.59 10.83 -30.32
N ASN A 538 6.36 12.03 -29.81
CA ASN A 538 6.77 12.37 -28.45
C ASN A 538 5.52 12.61 -27.60
N THR A 539 5.67 12.39 -26.28
CA THR A 539 4.60 12.61 -25.33
C THR A 539 5.09 13.36 -24.11
N PHE A 540 4.32 14.33 -23.63
CA PHE A 540 4.49 14.92 -22.31
C PHE A 540 3.31 14.51 -21.44
N ALA A 541 3.61 14.06 -20.22
CA ALA A 541 2.58 13.65 -19.27
C ALA A 541 2.90 14.14 -17.86
N PHE A 542 1.85 14.36 -17.09
CA PHE A 542 1.89 14.76 -15.70
C PHE A 542 0.95 13.87 -14.89
N ARG A 543 1.39 13.43 -13.71
CA ARG A 543 0.55 12.72 -12.72
C ARG A 543 0.58 13.43 -11.38
N SER A 544 -0.61 13.62 -10.81
CA SER A 544 -0.80 13.91 -9.38
C SER A 544 -1.30 12.65 -8.68
N GLN A 545 -0.63 12.25 -7.61
CA GLN A 545 -0.96 11.02 -6.87
C GLN A 545 -1.11 11.28 -5.37
N ILE A 546 -2.13 10.66 -4.78
CA ILE A 546 -2.28 10.47 -3.34
C ILE A 546 -2.42 8.97 -3.04
N ALA A 547 -1.65 8.45 -2.07
CA ALA A 547 -1.69 7.06 -1.64
C ALA A 547 -1.65 6.97 -0.10
N LEU A 548 -2.69 6.37 0.49
CA LEU A 548 -2.82 6.15 1.94
C LEU A 548 -2.95 4.65 2.25
#